data_7334bc75d13f99bb31b054cb7e52b5de
#
_entry.id   7334bc75d13f99bb31b054cb7e52b5de
#
_cell.length_a   1.000
_cell.length_b   1.000
_cell.length_c   1.000
_cell.angle_alpha   90.00
_cell.angle_beta   90.00
_cell.angle_gamma   90.00
#
_symmetry.space_group_name_H-M   'P 1'
#
loop_
_entity.id
_entity.type
_entity.pdbx_description
1 polymer ?
#
loop_
_entity_poly.entity_id
_entity_poly.type
_entity_poly.pdbx_seq_one_letter_code
_entity_poly.pdbx_strand_id
1 'polypeptide(L)'
;MAVLLNELFFPKYDPHTASLLSSFVFCSIFVFRPLGALLFGWLGDNIGRKITVIITTFIMAVSCIIMANLPTYAQAGITASCLVTLCRIAQGMSSMGEIVGAEIYVTEITDPPMQYPAVMLIAIFSIVGGTAALGVASLVTSHGFDWRKAFWIGAVTAVVGMVARTKLRETPDFADAKRGG
;
A
#
# COMPACT_ATOMS: atom_id res chain seq x y z
N MET A 1 1.11 -12.47 9.75
CA MET A 1 0.99 -11.00 9.97
C MET A 1 -0.43 -10.58 10.34
N ALA A 2 -1.48 -10.94 9.58
CA ALA A 2 -2.88 -10.62 9.95
C ALA A 2 -3.29 -11.20 11.32
N VAL A 3 -2.96 -12.46 11.60
CA VAL A 3 -3.24 -13.12 12.88
C VAL A 3 -2.52 -12.41 14.04
N LEU A 4 -1.26 -12.02 13.85
CA LEU A 4 -0.46 -11.36 14.87
C LEU A 4 -0.99 -9.94 15.18
N LEU A 5 -1.43 -9.21 14.15
CA LEU A 5 -2.10 -7.92 14.33
C LEU A 5 -3.44 -8.07 15.05
N ASN A 6 -4.17 -9.15 14.77
CA ASN A 6 -5.41 -9.45 15.47
C ASN A 6 -5.17 -9.67 16.97
N GLU A 7 -4.16 -10.46 17.32
CA GLU A 7 -3.83 -10.73 18.74
C GLU A 7 -3.34 -9.49 19.51
N LEU A 8 -2.68 -8.55 18.84
CA LEU A 8 -2.08 -7.38 19.46
C LEU A 8 -3.01 -6.16 19.56
N PHE A 9 -3.96 -6.02 18.62
CA PHE A 9 -4.73 -4.79 18.47
C PHE A 9 -6.25 -4.96 18.65
N PHE A 10 -6.75 -6.19 18.86
CA PHE A 10 -8.17 -6.42 19.10
C PHE A 10 -8.45 -7.04 20.46
N PRO A 11 -9.59 -6.72 21.09
CA PRO A 11 -9.93 -7.22 22.41
C PRO A 11 -10.20 -8.74 22.40
N LYS A 12 -9.68 -9.43 23.41
CA LYS A 12 -9.80 -10.88 23.57
C LYS A 12 -11.05 -11.31 24.38
N TYR A 13 -12.16 -10.57 24.25
CA TYR A 13 -13.35 -10.87 25.08
C TYR A 13 -14.05 -12.18 24.72
N ASP A 14 -14.14 -12.50 23.41
CA ASP A 14 -14.69 -13.74 22.90
C ASP A 14 -13.94 -14.17 21.63
N PRO A 15 -13.52 -15.46 21.51
CA PRO A 15 -12.82 -15.95 20.33
C PRO A 15 -13.59 -15.74 19.02
N HIS A 16 -14.92 -15.88 19.06
CA HIS A 16 -15.80 -15.66 17.91
C HIS A 16 -15.85 -14.18 17.49
N THR A 17 -16.01 -13.29 18.44
CA THR A 17 -16.12 -11.84 18.17
C THR A 17 -14.79 -11.28 17.65
N ALA A 18 -13.65 -11.69 18.22
CA ALA A 18 -12.32 -11.31 17.77
C ALA A 18 -12.04 -11.80 16.34
N SER A 19 -12.43 -13.04 16.03
CA SER A 19 -12.28 -13.62 14.69
C SER A 19 -13.16 -12.92 13.65
N LEU A 20 -14.40 -12.59 13.98
CA LEU A 20 -15.30 -11.84 13.10
C LEU A 20 -14.78 -10.43 12.84
N LEU A 21 -14.32 -9.73 13.87
CA LEU A 21 -13.80 -8.38 13.76
C LEU A 21 -12.53 -8.32 12.89
N SER A 22 -11.61 -9.26 13.08
CA SER A 22 -10.40 -9.36 12.26
C SER A 22 -10.72 -9.69 10.81
N SER A 23 -11.69 -10.58 10.57
CA SER A 23 -12.15 -10.92 9.23
C SER A 23 -12.79 -9.71 8.55
N PHE A 24 -13.61 -8.94 9.28
CA PHE A 24 -14.21 -7.71 8.78
C PHE A 24 -13.18 -6.66 8.39
N VAL A 25 -12.18 -6.43 9.25
CA VAL A 25 -11.08 -5.51 8.94
C VAL A 25 -10.26 -5.99 7.74
N PHE A 26 -10.03 -7.30 7.64
CA PHE A 26 -9.33 -7.86 6.50
C PHE A 26 -10.14 -7.73 5.20
N CYS A 27 -11.44 -7.99 5.23
CA CYS A 27 -12.34 -7.81 4.08
C CYS A 27 -12.47 -6.34 3.69
N SER A 28 -12.50 -5.41 4.65
CA SER A 28 -12.61 -3.98 4.36
C SER A 28 -11.49 -3.47 3.46
N ILE A 29 -10.26 -3.98 3.63
CA ILE A 29 -9.12 -3.64 2.77
C ILE A 29 -9.42 -3.94 1.29
N PHE A 30 -10.04 -5.10 1.02
CA PHE A 30 -10.38 -5.49 -0.36
C PHE A 30 -11.54 -4.68 -0.93
N VAL A 31 -12.51 -4.30 -0.11
CA VAL A 31 -13.66 -3.45 -0.52
C VAL A 31 -13.18 -2.02 -0.85
N PHE A 32 -12.22 -1.49 -0.13
CA PHE A 32 -11.67 -0.15 -0.36
C PHE A 32 -10.65 -0.09 -1.52
N ARG A 33 -10.13 -1.22 -2.00
CA ARG A 33 -9.21 -1.26 -3.15
C ARG A 33 -9.80 -0.67 -4.43
N PRO A 34 -11.00 -1.05 -4.90
CA PRO A 34 -11.59 -0.44 -6.09
C PRO A 34 -11.82 1.07 -5.94
N LEU A 35 -12.23 1.52 -4.74
CA LEU A 35 -12.37 2.94 -4.43
C LEU A 35 -11.02 3.68 -4.53
N GLY A 36 -9.94 3.04 -4.06
CA GLY A 36 -8.57 3.55 -4.23
C GLY A 36 -8.18 3.68 -5.70
N ALA A 37 -8.49 2.69 -6.53
CA ALA A 37 -8.21 2.74 -7.96
C ALA A 37 -8.96 3.88 -8.66
N LEU A 38 -10.24 4.09 -8.34
CA LEU A 38 -11.04 5.19 -8.87
C LEU A 38 -10.51 6.55 -8.41
N LEU A 39 -10.26 6.71 -7.12
CA LEU A 39 -9.77 7.96 -6.54
C LEU A 39 -8.42 8.37 -7.12
N PHE A 40 -7.45 7.46 -7.12
CA PHE A 40 -6.10 7.75 -7.60
C PHE A 40 -6.01 7.74 -9.13
N GLY A 41 -6.90 7.04 -9.84
CA GLY A 41 -7.07 7.17 -11.27
C GLY A 41 -7.51 8.59 -11.64
N TRP A 42 -8.60 9.06 -11.04
CA TRP A 42 -9.09 10.42 -11.24
C TRP A 42 -8.04 11.47 -10.83
N LEU A 43 -7.33 11.26 -9.74
CA LEU A 43 -6.26 12.14 -9.30
C LEU A 43 -5.13 12.20 -10.34
N GLY A 44 -4.76 11.05 -10.91
CA GLY A 44 -3.75 10.96 -11.96
C GLY A 44 -4.11 11.72 -13.22
N ASP A 45 -5.40 11.72 -13.59
CA ASP A 45 -5.90 12.48 -14.75
C ASP A 45 -5.87 14.00 -14.50
N ASN A 46 -6.07 14.45 -13.25
CA ASN A 46 -6.18 15.87 -12.93
C ASN A 46 -4.85 16.54 -12.55
N ILE A 47 -4.00 15.86 -11.78
CA ILE A 47 -2.75 16.45 -11.25
C ILE A 47 -1.47 15.84 -11.82
N GLY A 48 -1.60 14.77 -12.62
CA GLY A 48 -0.49 14.10 -13.29
C GLY A 48 -0.15 12.74 -12.68
N ARG A 49 0.30 11.84 -13.55
CA ARG A 49 0.63 10.44 -13.19
C ARG A 49 1.77 10.37 -12.18
N LYS A 50 2.85 11.10 -12.42
CA LYS A 50 4.02 11.17 -11.53
C LYS A 50 3.65 11.59 -10.11
N ILE A 51 2.89 12.67 -9.97
CA ILE A 51 2.51 13.23 -8.67
C ILE A 51 1.63 12.23 -7.92
N THR A 52 0.68 11.62 -8.58
CA THR A 52 -0.22 10.62 -7.98
C THR A 52 0.55 9.42 -7.43
N VAL A 53 1.51 8.89 -8.19
CA VAL A 53 2.33 7.75 -7.74
C VAL A 53 3.22 8.13 -6.55
N ILE A 54 3.71 9.36 -6.49
CA ILE A 54 4.45 9.85 -5.31
C ILE A 54 3.53 9.97 -4.09
N ILE A 55 2.32 10.50 -4.25
CA ILE A 55 1.33 10.62 -3.15
C ILE A 55 0.96 9.24 -2.60
N THR A 56 0.66 8.27 -3.45
CA THR A 56 0.31 6.92 -3.01
C THR A 56 1.44 6.26 -2.24
N THR A 57 2.67 6.38 -2.73
CA THR A 57 3.85 5.85 -2.01
C THR A 57 4.10 6.58 -0.69
N PHE A 58 3.86 7.89 -0.63
CA PHE A 58 3.96 8.66 0.60
C PHE A 58 2.94 8.20 1.65
N ILE A 59 1.68 7.99 1.24
CA ILE A 59 0.63 7.44 2.13
C ILE A 59 1.03 6.07 2.66
N MET A 60 1.62 5.22 1.81
CA MET A 60 2.12 3.90 2.21
C MET A 60 3.24 4.02 3.26
N ALA A 61 4.23 4.89 3.03
CA ALA A 61 5.34 5.12 3.95
C ALA A 61 4.86 5.63 5.31
N VAL A 62 4.00 6.64 5.32
CA VAL A 62 3.43 7.22 6.55
C VAL A 62 2.62 6.16 7.31
N SER A 63 1.79 5.39 6.63
CA SER A 63 1.01 4.31 7.25
C SER A 63 1.91 3.24 7.88
N CYS A 64 3.02 2.87 7.24
CA CYS A 64 4.00 1.93 7.79
C CYS A 64 4.70 2.50 9.04
N ILE A 65 5.10 3.77 9.01
CA ILE A 65 5.73 4.45 10.15
C ILE A 65 4.76 4.54 11.34
N ILE A 66 3.52 4.92 11.10
CA ILE A 66 2.49 4.97 12.15
C ILE A 66 2.34 3.58 12.75
N MET A 67 2.15 2.53 11.94
CA MET A 67 1.98 1.16 12.42
C MET A 67 3.21 0.65 13.19
N ALA A 68 4.43 1.02 12.79
CA ALA A 68 5.65 0.63 13.50
C ALA A 68 5.74 1.21 14.92
N ASN A 69 5.18 2.41 15.13
CA ASN A 69 5.23 3.14 16.41
C ASN A 69 3.93 3.01 17.24
N LEU A 70 2.92 2.29 16.73
CA LEU A 70 1.63 2.19 17.42
C LEU A 70 1.76 1.44 18.76
N PRO A 71 1.15 1.95 19.83
CA PRO A 71 1.00 1.20 21.07
C PRO A 71 0.03 0.03 20.87
N THR A 72 0.23 -1.06 21.61
CA THR A 72 -0.65 -2.24 21.58
C THR A 72 -2.01 -1.92 22.21
N TYR A 73 -3.01 -2.79 21.95
CA TYR A 73 -4.35 -2.66 22.57
C TYR A 73 -4.29 -2.55 24.10
N ALA A 74 -3.37 -3.27 24.72
CA ALA A 74 -3.18 -3.22 26.19
C ALA A 74 -2.79 -1.83 26.71
N GLN A 75 -2.19 -0.98 25.86
CA GLN A 75 -1.71 0.36 26.24
C GLN A 75 -2.70 1.47 25.83
N ALA A 76 -3.30 1.39 24.64
CA ALA A 76 -4.14 2.45 24.07
C ALA A 76 -5.60 2.04 23.81
N GLY A 77 -5.97 0.79 24.12
CA GLY A 77 -7.34 0.30 23.99
C GLY A 77 -7.87 0.39 22.54
N ILE A 78 -9.14 0.76 22.42
CA ILE A 78 -9.86 0.81 21.14
C ILE A 78 -9.26 1.80 20.14
N THR A 79 -8.56 2.83 20.61
CA THR A 79 -7.89 3.82 19.75
C THR A 79 -6.80 3.17 18.89
N ALA A 80 -6.06 2.21 19.45
CA ALA A 80 -5.06 1.45 18.70
C ALA A 80 -5.71 0.63 17.57
N SER A 81 -6.84 -0.02 17.84
CA SER A 81 -7.61 -0.78 16.84
C SER A 81 -8.12 0.10 15.70
N CYS A 82 -8.66 1.27 16.02
CA CYS A 82 -9.13 2.24 15.02
C CYS A 82 -7.98 2.73 14.13
N LEU A 83 -6.84 3.10 14.73
CA LEU A 83 -5.69 3.58 13.98
C LEU A 83 -5.10 2.51 13.06
N VAL A 84 -4.98 1.25 13.53
CA VAL A 84 -4.56 0.12 12.67
C VAL A 84 -5.50 -0.05 11.50
N THR A 85 -6.82 -0.03 11.75
CA THR A 85 -7.82 -0.18 10.70
C THR A 85 -7.72 0.91 9.65
N LEU A 86 -7.61 2.18 10.08
CA LEU A 86 -7.43 3.32 9.18
C LEU A 86 -6.14 3.21 8.36
N CYS A 87 -5.02 2.88 8.99
CA CYS A 87 -3.76 2.65 8.28
C CYS A 87 -3.88 1.52 7.25
N ARG A 88 -4.58 0.43 7.59
CA ARG A 88 -4.81 -0.69 6.68
C ARG A 88 -5.67 -0.33 5.49
N ILE A 89 -6.73 0.44 5.69
CA ILE A 89 -7.56 0.96 4.60
C ILE A 89 -6.74 1.86 3.69
N ALA A 90 -5.99 2.81 4.27
CA ALA A 90 -5.12 3.72 3.52
C ALA A 90 -4.06 2.95 2.71
N GLN A 91 -3.43 1.92 3.28
CA GLN A 91 -2.50 1.03 2.58
C GLN A 91 -3.17 0.28 1.42
N GLY A 92 -4.39 -0.26 1.64
CA GLY A 92 -5.14 -0.98 0.62
C GLY A 92 -5.50 -0.10 -0.57
N MET A 93 -6.00 1.10 -0.32
CA MET A 93 -6.33 2.09 -1.35
C MET A 93 -5.08 2.54 -2.10
N SER A 94 -4.02 2.89 -1.37
CA SER A 94 -2.77 3.39 -1.92
C SER A 94 -2.06 2.35 -2.80
N SER A 95 -2.08 1.09 -2.39
CA SER A 95 -1.50 -0.02 -3.15
C SER A 95 -2.14 -0.18 -4.55
N MET A 96 -3.45 -0.02 -4.66
CA MET A 96 -4.12 -0.08 -5.98
C MET A 96 -3.81 1.15 -6.82
N GLY A 97 -3.79 2.33 -6.24
CA GLY A 97 -3.39 3.56 -6.94
C GLY A 97 -1.95 3.49 -7.46
N GLU A 98 -1.06 2.83 -6.71
CA GLU A 98 0.33 2.62 -7.10
C GLU A 98 0.46 1.67 -8.29
N ILE A 99 -0.24 0.52 -8.28
CA ILE A 99 -0.19 -0.47 -9.36
C ILE A 99 -0.80 0.11 -10.63
N VAL A 100 -2.04 0.62 -10.55
CA VAL A 100 -2.75 1.21 -11.69
C VAL A 100 -1.99 2.42 -12.23
N GLY A 101 -1.48 3.29 -11.36
CA GLY A 101 -0.68 4.44 -11.77
C GLY A 101 0.61 4.05 -12.50
N ALA A 102 1.29 2.99 -12.05
CA ALA A 102 2.50 2.49 -12.72
C ALA A 102 2.19 1.85 -14.08
N GLU A 103 1.12 1.07 -14.18
CA GLU A 103 0.70 0.45 -15.44
C GLU A 103 0.32 1.50 -16.48
N ILE A 104 -0.49 2.49 -16.11
CA ILE A 104 -0.87 3.59 -17.01
C ILE A 104 0.37 4.41 -17.40
N TYR A 105 1.23 4.75 -16.44
CA TYR A 105 2.46 5.49 -16.71
C TYR A 105 3.31 4.78 -17.78
N VAL A 106 3.50 3.48 -17.66
CA VAL A 106 4.30 2.71 -18.61
C VAL A 106 3.63 2.63 -19.99
N THR A 107 2.30 2.50 -20.03
CA THR A 107 1.57 2.48 -21.32
C THR A 107 1.61 3.83 -22.04
N GLU A 108 1.65 4.95 -21.31
CA GLU A 108 1.73 6.30 -21.89
C GLU A 108 3.14 6.67 -22.38
N ILE A 109 4.20 6.06 -21.83
CA ILE A 109 5.60 6.37 -22.23
C ILE A 109 6.21 5.34 -23.19
N THR A 110 5.52 4.22 -23.46
CA THR A 110 6.08 3.11 -24.25
C THR A 110 5.18 2.80 -25.44
N ASP A 111 5.74 2.84 -26.64
CA ASP A 111 5.01 2.50 -27.87
C ASP A 111 4.76 0.99 -28.02
N PRO A 112 3.65 0.57 -28.68
CA PRO A 112 3.45 -0.80 -29.09
C PRO A 112 4.58 -1.29 -30.03
N PRO A 113 5.03 -2.58 -29.93
CA PRO A 113 4.52 -3.64 -29.06
C PRO A 113 5.19 -3.72 -27.69
N MET A 114 6.15 -2.85 -27.36
CA MET A 114 6.97 -2.93 -26.15
C MET A 114 6.18 -2.62 -24.86
N GLN A 115 5.06 -1.93 -24.94
CA GLN A 115 4.19 -1.66 -23.79
C GLN A 115 3.67 -2.93 -23.11
N TYR A 116 3.34 -4.00 -23.89
CA TYR A 116 2.78 -5.23 -23.33
C TYR A 116 3.76 -5.97 -22.40
N PRO A 117 5.01 -6.27 -22.81
CA PRO A 117 5.98 -6.89 -21.92
C PRO A 117 6.36 -5.98 -20.75
N ALA A 118 6.33 -4.65 -20.89
CA ALA A 118 6.63 -3.72 -19.82
C ALA A 118 5.57 -3.76 -18.70
N VAL A 119 4.28 -3.79 -19.05
CA VAL A 119 3.18 -3.96 -18.07
C VAL A 119 3.26 -5.35 -17.40
N MET A 120 3.57 -6.39 -18.17
CA MET A 120 3.79 -7.75 -17.61
C MET A 120 4.93 -7.76 -16.56
N LEU A 121 6.01 -7.03 -16.80
CA LEU A 121 7.11 -6.93 -15.83
C LEU A 121 6.64 -6.26 -14.52
N ILE A 122 5.81 -5.21 -14.59
CA ILE A 122 5.23 -4.59 -13.39
C ILE A 122 4.44 -5.62 -12.58
N ALA A 123 3.59 -6.41 -13.24
CA ALA A 123 2.80 -7.44 -12.58
C ALA A 123 3.70 -8.51 -11.93
N ILE A 124 4.74 -8.99 -12.63
CA ILE A 124 5.70 -9.96 -12.09
C ILE A 124 6.42 -9.40 -10.87
N PHE A 125 6.97 -8.20 -10.95
CA PHE A 125 7.66 -7.57 -9.81
C PHE A 125 6.74 -7.28 -8.63
N SER A 126 5.46 -6.97 -8.88
CA SER A 126 4.45 -6.83 -7.83
C SER A 126 4.22 -8.13 -7.08
N ILE A 127 4.12 -9.26 -7.80
CA ILE A 127 3.97 -10.60 -7.19
C ILE A 127 5.24 -10.98 -6.40
N VAL A 128 6.41 -10.77 -6.98
CA VAL A 128 7.70 -11.06 -6.32
C VAL A 128 7.85 -10.22 -5.05
N GLY A 129 7.53 -8.92 -5.12
CA GLY A 129 7.54 -8.03 -3.95
C GLY A 129 6.57 -8.47 -2.86
N GLY A 130 5.35 -8.88 -3.23
CA GLY A 130 4.36 -9.42 -2.31
C GLY A 130 4.83 -10.72 -1.64
N THR A 131 5.44 -11.62 -2.40
CA THR A 131 5.99 -12.88 -1.90
C THR A 131 7.17 -12.63 -0.95
N ALA A 132 8.07 -11.70 -1.30
CA ALA A 132 9.18 -11.29 -0.43
C ALA A 132 8.67 -10.70 0.89
N ALA A 133 7.64 -9.86 0.85
CA ALA A 133 7.00 -9.30 2.05
C ALA A 133 6.39 -10.39 2.95
N LEU A 134 5.77 -11.41 2.37
CA LEU A 134 5.27 -12.58 3.10
C LEU A 134 6.43 -13.38 3.72
N GLY A 135 7.54 -13.54 3.00
CA GLY A 135 8.76 -14.17 3.51
C GLY A 135 9.32 -13.43 4.74
N VAL A 136 9.46 -12.11 4.66
CA VAL A 136 9.89 -11.27 5.79
C VAL A 136 8.92 -11.40 6.97
N ALA A 137 7.61 -11.36 6.72
CA ALA A 137 6.60 -11.53 7.76
C ALA A 137 6.68 -12.89 8.44
N SER A 138 6.91 -13.97 7.67
CA SER A 138 7.10 -15.32 8.19
C SER A 138 8.36 -15.43 9.05
N LEU A 139 9.47 -14.89 8.60
CA LEU A 139 10.74 -14.89 9.36
C LEU A 139 10.61 -14.14 10.69
N VAL A 140 9.94 -12.99 10.68
CA VAL A 140 9.70 -12.19 11.89
C VAL A 140 8.84 -12.96 12.89
N THR A 141 7.80 -13.67 12.42
CA THR A 141 6.91 -14.45 13.32
C THR A 141 7.54 -15.74 13.82
N SER A 142 8.35 -16.44 13.01
CA SER A 142 8.95 -17.72 13.38
C SER A 142 10.14 -17.60 14.34
N HIS A 143 10.89 -16.50 14.25
CA HIS A 143 12.09 -16.30 15.09
C HIS A 143 11.86 -15.40 16.31
N GLY A 144 10.60 -15.04 16.63
CA GLY A 144 10.26 -14.22 17.78
C GLY A 144 10.80 -12.77 17.70
N PHE A 145 11.12 -12.28 16.51
CA PHE A 145 11.50 -10.89 16.31
C PHE A 145 10.33 -9.95 16.55
N ASP A 146 10.62 -8.75 17.00
CA ASP A 146 9.61 -7.72 17.20
C ASP A 146 8.92 -7.39 15.86
N TRP A 147 7.59 -7.54 15.83
CA TRP A 147 6.74 -7.27 14.67
C TRP A 147 6.90 -5.85 14.10
N ARG A 148 7.33 -4.90 14.92
CA ARG A 148 7.63 -3.52 14.53
C ARG A 148 8.73 -3.45 13.48
N LYS A 149 9.71 -4.35 13.53
CA LYS A 149 10.81 -4.40 12.55
C LYS A 149 10.31 -4.64 11.13
N ALA A 150 9.25 -5.45 10.95
CA ALA A 150 8.66 -5.69 9.64
C ALA A 150 8.05 -4.41 9.03
N PHE A 151 7.41 -3.58 9.87
CA PHE A 151 6.87 -2.29 9.42
C PHE A 151 7.96 -1.25 9.15
N TRP A 152 9.05 -1.26 9.90
CA TRP A 152 10.22 -0.42 9.61
C TRP A 152 10.87 -0.78 8.29
N ILE A 153 11.01 -2.08 7.97
CA ILE A 153 11.49 -2.53 6.66
C ILE A 153 10.55 -2.03 5.54
N GLY A 154 9.24 -2.15 5.74
CA GLY A 154 8.24 -1.61 4.82
C GLY A 154 8.35 -0.10 4.64
N ALA A 155 8.55 0.66 5.71
CA ALA A 155 8.73 2.11 5.67
C ALA A 155 9.99 2.51 4.89
N VAL A 156 11.12 1.86 5.15
CA VAL A 156 12.37 2.09 4.42
C VAL A 156 12.22 1.79 2.94
N THR A 157 11.59 0.66 2.59
CA THR A 157 11.33 0.29 1.19
C THR A 157 10.43 1.32 0.50
N ALA A 158 9.39 1.81 1.18
CA ALA A 158 8.50 2.83 0.63
C ALA A 158 9.23 4.17 0.43
N VAL A 159 10.09 4.58 1.36
CA VAL A 159 10.90 5.81 1.21
C VAL A 159 11.88 5.69 0.04
N VAL A 160 12.56 4.56 -0.10
CA VAL A 160 13.45 4.30 -1.26
C VAL A 160 12.66 4.35 -2.56
N GLY A 161 11.49 3.71 -2.60
CA GLY A 161 10.58 3.77 -3.75
C GLY A 161 10.13 5.19 -4.07
N MET A 162 9.78 5.99 -3.06
CA MET A 162 9.39 7.39 -3.23
C MET A 162 10.53 8.23 -3.84
N VAL A 163 11.75 8.09 -3.32
CA VAL A 163 12.93 8.79 -3.85
C VAL A 163 13.21 8.39 -5.31
N ALA A 164 13.11 7.12 -5.64
CA ALA A 164 13.27 6.66 -7.02
C ALA A 164 12.23 7.30 -7.96
N ARG A 165 10.98 7.41 -7.52
CA ARG A 165 9.87 7.99 -8.29
C ARG A 165 9.95 9.50 -8.46
N THR A 166 10.63 10.23 -7.60
CA THR A 166 10.85 11.68 -7.82
C THR A 166 11.67 11.96 -9.09
N LYS A 167 12.48 10.99 -9.54
CA LYS A 167 13.27 11.08 -10.77
C LYS A 167 12.48 10.76 -12.05
N LEU A 168 11.25 10.24 -11.95
CA LEU A 168 10.38 10.02 -13.09
C LEU A 168 10.06 11.36 -13.78
N ARG A 169 9.87 11.32 -15.10
CA ARG A 169 9.33 12.45 -15.86
C ARG A 169 7.81 12.36 -15.89
N GLU A 170 7.14 13.50 -16.06
CA GLU A 170 5.68 13.47 -16.31
C GLU A 170 5.42 12.88 -17.70
N THR A 171 4.25 12.26 -17.88
CA THR A 171 3.91 11.64 -19.15
C THR A 171 3.64 12.69 -20.23
N PRO A 172 4.02 12.43 -21.50
CA PRO A 172 3.77 13.37 -22.60
C PRO A 172 2.27 13.62 -22.79
N ASP A 173 1.44 12.61 -22.68
CA ASP A 173 -0.02 12.71 -22.86
C ASP A 173 -0.66 13.68 -21.87
N PHE A 174 -0.24 13.65 -20.60
CA PHE A 174 -0.69 14.61 -19.59
C PHE A 174 -0.18 16.03 -19.89
N ALA A 175 1.06 16.17 -20.34
CA ALA A 175 1.64 17.46 -20.67
C ALA A 175 0.93 18.12 -21.87
N ASP A 176 0.53 17.33 -22.85
CA ASP A 176 -0.18 17.81 -24.05
C ASP A 176 -1.65 18.13 -23.75
N ALA A 177 -2.33 17.30 -22.94
CA ALA A 177 -3.69 17.60 -22.49
C ALA A 177 -3.78 18.93 -21.72
N LYS A 178 -2.76 19.24 -20.93
CA LYS A 178 -2.70 20.49 -20.16
C LYS A 178 -2.38 21.73 -21.03
N ARG A 179 -1.81 21.55 -22.21
CA ARG A 179 -1.52 22.66 -23.16
C ARG A 179 -2.69 22.93 -24.06
N GLY A 180 -3.59 21.97 -24.29
CA GLY A 180 -4.72 22.09 -25.20
C GLY A 180 -6.04 22.51 -24.55
N GLY A 181 -6.10 22.65 -23.23
CA GLY A 181 -7.24 23.19 -22.46
C GLY A 181 -6.93 24.50 -21.82
#